data_f37e607a586e7bdb0e956f56aa390757
#
_entry.id   f37e607a586e7bdb0e956f56aa390757
#
_cell.length_a   1.000
_cell.length_b   1.000
_cell.length_c   1.000
_cell.angle_alpha   90.00
_cell.angle_beta   90.00
_cell.angle_gamma   90.00
#
_symmetry.space_group_name_H-M   'P 1'
#
loop_
_entity.id
_entity.type
_entity.pdbx_description
1 polymer ?
#
loop_
_entity_poly.entity_id
_entity_poly.type
_entity_poly.pdbx_seq_one_letter_code
_entity_poly.pdbx_strand_id
1 'polypeptide(L)'
;MSLLQNAIDSIQVGVEDYLMEDDRRYLSAVRNICAGILLLYKEKLKRLSPEHDEEVLIKQSIVPICDDQGNISFVGDGDKTVDVHTIEKRFKSLNIKYDWSGFKELNTLRNNIEHYYTEKSSSAVREVIVKSFLIIQDFISQYLEEEPCDLLGEECWQTLLETAEVYKAEDKNCRQSWENLGFKSSVLEHIVKNIRCPVCHSNLIKAQNKSNIFPSLTCSSCSNSFELNDVVEDNCSSYDDAEDVDSFADCSDCSSLSSVVKLGEKWICFSCHKIHNDNDVGYCKYC
;
A
#
# COMPACT_ATOMS: atom_id res chain seq x y z
N MET A 1 26.69 -5.55 15.18
CA MET A 1 25.29 -5.07 14.95
C MET A 1 24.55 -6.23 14.31
N SER A 2 23.42 -6.65 14.87
CA SER A 2 22.61 -7.74 14.28
C SER A 2 21.73 -7.20 13.15
N LEU A 3 21.14 -8.10 12.34
CA LEU A 3 20.20 -7.73 11.29
C LEU A 3 18.96 -7.05 11.89
N LEU A 4 18.44 -7.59 12.99
CA LEU A 4 17.31 -7.00 13.72
C LEU A 4 17.66 -5.60 14.24
N GLN A 5 18.82 -5.42 14.87
CA GLN A 5 19.21 -4.09 15.38
C GLN A 5 19.28 -3.06 14.25
N ASN A 6 19.85 -3.43 13.10
CA ASN A 6 19.89 -2.53 11.94
C ASN A 6 18.49 -2.19 11.41
N ALA A 7 17.53 -3.14 11.50
CA ALA A 7 16.14 -2.88 11.17
C ALA A 7 15.52 -1.85 12.12
N ILE A 8 15.73 -2.04 13.42
CA ILE A 8 15.20 -1.14 14.46
C ILE A 8 15.79 0.26 14.34
N ASP A 9 17.12 0.37 14.22
CA ASP A 9 17.80 1.68 14.06
C ASP A 9 17.28 2.42 12.83
N SER A 10 17.06 1.72 11.71
CA SER A 10 16.50 2.31 10.49
C SER A 10 15.09 2.83 10.70
N ILE A 11 14.24 2.09 11.42
CA ILE A 11 12.87 2.50 11.73
C ILE A 11 12.88 3.73 12.65
N GLN A 12 13.68 3.71 13.71
CA GLN A 12 13.79 4.83 14.67
C GLN A 12 14.20 6.12 13.96
N VAL A 13 15.26 6.07 13.14
CA VAL A 13 15.71 7.23 12.34
C VAL A 13 14.61 7.70 11.38
N GLY A 14 13.87 6.78 10.78
CA GLY A 14 12.75 7.12 9.91
C GLY A 14 11.60 7.81 10.66
N VAL A 15 11.31 7.42 11.89
CA VAL A 15 10.30 8.06 12.76
C VAL A 15 10.79 9.43 13.22
N GLU A 16 12.05 9.57 13.61
CA GLU A 16 12.66 10.86 13.94
C GLU A 16 12.57 11.85 12.75
N ASP A 17 12.91 11.38 11.55
CA ASP A 17 12.79 12.18 10.32
C ASP A 17 11.32 12.61 10.05
N TYR A 18 10.36 11.73 10.32
CA TYR A 18 8.93 12.04 10.18
C TYR A 18 8.48 13.15 11.15
N LEU A 19 8.95 13.12 12.39
CA LEU A 19 8.58 14.10 13.42
C LEU A 19 9.14 15.51 13.16
N MET A 20 10.15 15.66 12.30
CA MET A 20 10.73 16.96 11.95
C MET A 20 9.81 17.84 11.10
N GLU A 21 8.71 17.34 10.57
CA GLU A 21 7.71 18.04 9.75
C GLU A 21 8.29 18.87 8.58
N ASP A 22 9.42 18.44 8.01
CA ASP A 22 10.09 19.05 6.85
C ASP A 22 9.99 18.12 5.63
N ASP A 23 9.65 18.67 4.46
CA ASP A 23 9.42 17.90 3.25
C ASP A 23 10.62 17.02 2.84
N ARG A 24 11.84 17.50 3.04
CA ARG A 24 13.05 16.73 2.74
C ARG A 24 13.24 15.59 3.75
N ARG A 25 12.82 15.82 5.01
CA ARG A 25 12.84 14.80 6.06
C ARG A 25 11.83 13.70 5.79
N TYR A 26 10.66 14.01 5.25
CA TYR A 26 9.72 12.97 4.81
C TYR A 26 10.31 12.04 3.75
N LEU A 27 11.11 12.56 2.80
CA LEU A 27 11.80 11.72 1.82
C LEU A 27 12.86 10.81 2.47
N SER A 28 13.56 11.31 3.49
CA SER A 28 14.48 10.52 4.30
C SER A 28 13.74 9.46 5.12
N ALA A 29 12.63 9.83 5.76
CA ALA A 29 11.77 8.89 6.49
C ALA A 29 11.31 7.72 5.62
N VAL A 30 10.84 7.98 4.39
CA VAL A 30 10.45 6.93 3.45
C VAL A 30 11.58 5.94 3.18
N ARG A 31 12.82 6.42 2.95
CA ARG A 31 13.97 5.55 2.70
C ARG A 31 14.31 4.69 3.92
N ASN A 32 14.39 5.30 5.09
CA ASN A 32 14.77 4.64 6.33
C ASN A 32 13.71 3.62 6.78
N ILE A 33 12.43 3.98 6.75
CA ILE A 33 11.32 3.08 7.09
C ILE A 33 11.24 1.91 6.11
N CYS A 34 11.36 2.16 4.79
CA CYS A 34 11.38 1.10 3.80
C CYS A 34 12.55 0.13 4.02
N ALA A 35 13.74 0.65 4.31
CA ALA A 35 14.92 -0.17 4.62
C ALA A 35 14.69 -1.00 5.88
N GLY A 36 14.16 -0.40 6.96
CA GLY A 36 13.85 -1.09 8.21
C GLY A 36 12.87 -2.24 8.01
N ILE A 37 11.75 -2.00 7.30
CA ILE A 37 10.76 -3.06 7.02
C ILE A 37 11.39 -4.20 6.19
N LEU A 38 12.21 -3.89 5.18
CA LEU A 38 12.91 -4.91 4.40
C LEU A 38 13.84 -5.77 5.27
N LEU A 39 14.50 -5.15 6.24
CA LEU A 39 15.36 -5.85 7.19
C LEU A 39 14.54 -6.72 8.16
N LEU A 40 13.34 -6.28 8.60
CA LEU A 40 12.43 -7.11 9.38
C LEU A 40 11.99 -8.36 8.59
N TYR A 41 11.68 -8.22 7.31
CA TYR A 41 11.33 -9.38 6.46
C TYR A 41 12.50 -10.36 6.33
N LYS A 42 13.73 -9.85 6.18
CA LYS A 42 14.93 -10.69 6.16
C LYS A 42 15.19 -11.34 7.53
N GLU A 43 14.93 -10.63 8.62
CA GLU A 43 15.03 -11.20 9.97
C GLU A 43 14.09 -12.39 10.14
N LYS A 44 12.84 -12.31 9.66
CA LYS A 44 11.92 -13.47 9.66
C LYS A 44 12.49 -14.65 8.86
N LEU A 45 13.04 -14.40 7.68
CA LEU A 45 13.70 -15.45 6.89
C LEU A 45 14.92 -16.03 7.59
N LYS A 46 15.74 -15.18 8.24
CA LYS A 46 16.89 -15.62 9.03
C LYS A 46 16.46 -16.56 10.16
N ARG A 47 15.45 -16.19 10.92
CA ARG A 47 14.89 -17.04 12.02
C ARG A 47 14.35 -18.38 11.56
N LEU A 48 13.97 -18.49 10.29
CA LEU A 48 13.49 -19.74 9.66
C LEU A 48 14.61 -20.51 8.96
N SER A 49 15.80 -19.95 8.86
CA SER A 49 16.95 -20.63 8.27
C SER A 49 17.43 -21.78 9.17
N PRO A 50 17.95 -22.87 8.60
CA PRO A 50 18.43 -24.01 9.39
C PRO A 50 19.69 -23.65 10.17
N GLU A 51 19.93 -24.37 11.29
CA GLU A 51 21.04 -24.11 12.20
C GLU A 51 22.42 -24.17 11.53
N HIS A 52 22.59 -24.97 10.48
CA HIS A 52 23.88 -25.12 9.78
C HIS A 52 24.24 -23.89 8.94
N ASP A 53 23.25 -23.05 8.56
CA ASP A 53 23.45 -21.75 7.92
C ASP A 53 22.27 -20.82 8.20
N GLU A 54 22.40 -19.98 9.21
CA GLU A 54 21.37 -19.02 9.64
C GLU A 54 21.05 -17.96 8.56
N GLU A 55 21.86 -17.83 7.53
CA GLU A 55 21.70 -16.84 6.48
C GLU A 55 21.21 -17.41 5.14
N VAL A 56 21.07 -18.73 4.99
CA VAL A 56 20.71 -19.34 3.70
C VAL A 56 19.46 -18.75 3.09
N LEU A 57 18.43 -18.45 3.91
CA LEU A 57 17.17 -17.87 3.43
C LEU A 57 17.24 -16.36 3.18
N ILE A 58 18.33 -15.69 3.50
CA ILE A 58 18.52 -14.27 3.17
C ILE A 58 19.56 -14.03 2.07
N LYS A 59 20.36 -15.03 1.71
CA LYS A 59 21.33 -14.93 0.60
C LYS A 59 20.63 -15.01 -0.76
N GLN A 60 21.11 -14.24 -1.72
CA GLN A 60 20.57 -14.25 -3.08
C GLN A 60 20.87 -15.56 -3.80
N SER A 61 22.10 -16.06 -3.68
CA SER A 61 22.58 -17.33 -4.22
C SER A 61 22.57 -18.40 -3.14
N ILE A 62 22.17 -19.61 -3.50
CA ILE A 62 22.17 -20.78 -2.63
C ILE A 62 22.81 -21.91 -3.41
N VAL A 63 23.80 -22.59 -2.80
CA VAL A 63 24.50 -23.71 -3.40
C VAL A 63 24.34 -24.99 -2.59
N PRO A 64 24.22 -26.16 -3.23
CA PRO A 64 24.21 -27.43 -2.53
C PRO A 64 25.61 -27.79 -2.07
N ILE A 65 25.71 -28.35 -0.86
CA ILE A 65 26.92 -29.00 -0.33
C ILE A 65 26.59 -30.43 0.04
N CYS A 66 27.60 -31.31 -0.01
CA CYS A 66 27.48 -32.72 0.35
C CYS A 66 28.41 -32.99 1.53
N ASP A 67 27.91 -33.64 2.58
CA ASP A 67 28.71 -34.06 3.72
C ASP A 67 29.45 -35.39 3.44
N ASP A 68 30.31 -35.81 4.38
CA ASP A 68 31.06 -37.08 4.26
C ASP A 68 30.18 -38.33 4.25
N GLN A 69 28.92 -38.20 4.66
CA GLN A 69 27.90 -39.27 4.67
C GLN A 69 27.05 -39.30 3.40
N GLY A 70 27.24 -38.33 2.49
CA GLY A 70 26.48 -38.22 1.25
C GLY A 70 25.16 -37.46 1.38
N ASN A 71 24.89 -36.81 2.54
CA ASN A 71 23.68 -35.97 2.69
C ASN A 71 23.89 -34.64 2.00
N ILE A 72 22.85 -34.16 1.29
CA ILE A 72 22.87 -32.86 0.62
C ILE A 72 22.18 -31.84 1.51
N SER A 73 22.85 -30.74 1.75
CA SER A 73 22.30 -29.55 2.36
C SER A 73 22.55 -28.33 1.49
N PHE A 74 21.96 -27.17 1.84
CA PHE A 74 22.09 -25.95 1.06
C PHE A 74 22.66 -24.83 1.95
N VAL A 75 23.61 -24.09 1.41
CA VAL A 75 24.23 -22.93 2.07
C VAL A 75 24.14 -21.70 1.20
N GLY A 76 24.15 -20.53 1.85
CA GLY A 76 24.18 -19.26 1.15
C GLY A 76 25.54 -18.98 0.53
N ASP A 77 25.56 -18.39 -0.65
CA ASP A 77 26.78 -18.04 -1.37
C ASP A 77 26.83 -16.54 -1.69
N GLY A 78 28.03 -15.97 -1.48
CA GLY A 78 28.32 -14.56 -1.78
C GLY A 78 27.72 -13.56 -0.78
N ASP A 79 27.97 -12.25 -1.05
CA ASP A 79 27.58 -11.15 -0.14
C ASP A 79 26.20 -10.57 -0.44
N LYS A 80 25.63 -10.87 -1.60
CA LYS A 80 24.32 -10.31 -2.01
C LYS A 80 23.18 -10.98 -1.26
N THR A 81 22.29 -10.14 -0.74
CA THR A 81 21.07 -10.59 -0.08
C THR A 81 19.85 -10.46 -1.02
N VAL A 82 18.77 -11.14 -0.65
CA VAL A 82 17.52 -11.17 -1.40
C VAL A 82 16.90 -9.78 -1.54
N ASP A 83 16.30 -9.54 -2.70
CA ASP A 83 15.46 -8.39 -3.00
C ASP A 83 14.00 -8.63 -2.59
N VAL A 84 13.14 -7.60 -2.72
CA VAL A 84 11.71 -7.65 -2.39
C VAL A 84 11.01 -8.82 -3.08
N HIS A 85 11.25 -9.01 -4.38
CA HIS A 85 10.60 -10.05 -5.16
C HIS A 85 10.99 -11.46 -4.69
N THR A 86 12.26 -11.63 -4.36
CA THR A 86 12.77 -12.90 -3.83
C THR A 86 12.24 -13.17 -2.41
N ILE A 87 12.11 -12.13 -1.57
CA ILE A 87 11.49 -12.24 -0.23
C ILE A 87 10.03 -12.70 -0.39
N GLU A 88 9.24 -12.06 -1.26
CA GLU A 88 7.85 -12.43 -1.52
C GLU A 88 7.72 -13.91 -1.98
N LYS A 89 8.60 -14.35 -2.89
CA LYS A 89 8.65 -15.76 -3.34
C LYS A 89 8.97 -16.72 -2.18
N ARG A 90 9.95 -16.38 -1.33
CA ARG A 90 10.32 -17.22 -0.18
C ARG A 90 9.23 -17.28 0.86
N PHE A 91 8.55 -16.17 1.17
CA PHE A 91 7.38 -16.17 2.05
C PHE A 91 6.30 -17.11 1.51
N LYS A 92 5.99 -17.02 0.21
CA LYS A 92 5.01 -17.90 -0.43
C LYS A 92 5.42 -19.38 -0.35
N SER A 93 6.68 -19.72 -0.62
CA SER A 93 7.18 -21.09 -0.56
C SER A 93 7.20 -21.66 0.87
N LEU A 94 7.35 -20.80 1.87
CA LEU A 94 7.31 -21.14 3.29
C LEU A 94 5.88 -21.10 3.89
N ASN A 95 4.86 -20.92 3.04
CA ASN A 95 3.45 -20.77 3.45
C ASN A 95 3.19 -19.61 4.43
N ILE A 96 4.03 -18.58 4.41
CA ILE A 96 3.81 -17.34 5.19
C ILE A 96 2.79 -16.50 4.42
N LYS A 97 1.59 -16.37 4.97
CA LYS A 97 0.53 -15.52 4.42
C LYS A 97 0.79 -14.09 4.87
N TYR A 98 1.10 -13.21 3.93
CA TYR A 98 1.38 -11.82 4.18
C TYR A 98 0.73 -10.92 3.11
N ASP A 99 0.10 -9.82 3.51
CA ASP A 99 -0.44 -8.82 2.59
C ASP A 99 0.64 -7.81 2.21
N TRP A 100 1.08 -7.88 0.97
CA TRP A 100 2.14 -7.05 0.41
C TRP A 100 1.66 -5.67 -0.06
N SER A 101 0.36 -5.39 -0.07
CA SER A 101 -0.22 -4.20 -0.70
C SER A 101 0.34 -2.89 -0.15
N GLY A 102 0.34 -2.73 1.17
CA GLY A 102 0.87 -1.54 1.84
C GLY A 102 2.37 -1.35 1.64
N PHE A 103 3.15 -2.46 1.72
CA PHE A 103 4.58 -2.39 1.49
C PHE A 103 4.92 -2.07 0.03
N LYS A 104 4.15 -2.57 -0.94
CA LYS A 104 4.35 -2.25 -2.37
C LYS A 104 4.16 -0.76 -2.64
N GLU A 105 3.19 -0.11 -2.00
CA GLU A 105 2.99 1.34 -2.11
C GLU A 105 4.21 2.12 -1.57
N LEU A 106 4.70 1.78 -0.38
CA LEU A 106 5.89 2.38 0.21
C LEU A 106 7.14 2.18 -0.66
N ASN A 107 7.37 0.94 -1.12
CA ASN A 107 8.54 0.60 -1.94
C ASN A 107 8.51 1.29 -3.31
N THR A 108 7.33 1.45 -3.91
CA THR A 108 7.15 2.21 -5.16
C THR A 108 7.49 3.69 -4.93
N LEU A 109 6.99 4.29 -3.86
CA LEU A 109 7.32 5.66 -3.50
C LEU A 109 8.82 5.84 -3.27
N ARG A 110 9.45 4.93 -2.52
CA ARG A 110 10.90 4.94 -2.27
C ARG A 110 11.70 4.85 -3.58
N ASN A 111 11.32 3.97 -4.50
CA ASN A 111 12.00 3.83 -5.79
C ASN A 111 11.88 5.11 -6.64
N ASN A 112 10.70 5.74 -6.67
CA ASN A 112 10.51 7.01 -7.37
C ASN A 112 11.41 8.11 -6.78
N ILE A 113 11.49 8.21 -5.45
CA ILE A 113 12.36 9.17 -4.75
C ILE A 113 13.85 8.95 -5.06
N GLU A 114 14.28 7.70 -5.23
CA GLU A 114 15.70 7.37 -5.47
C GLU A 114 16.14 7.51 -6.92
N HIS A 115 15.27 7.15 -7.85
CA HIS A 115 15.65 7.08 -9.28
C HIS A 115 15.23 8.30 -10.10
N TYR A 116 14.23 9.04 -9.62
CA TYR A 116 13.69 10.19 -10.35
C TYR A 116 13.37 11.34 -9.40
N TYR A 117 12.11 11.63 -9.23
CA TYR A 117 11.52 12.55 -8.27
C TYR A 117 10.11 12.03 -7.95
N THR A 118 9.50 12.55 -6.90
CA THR A 118 8.11 12.24 -6.61
C THR A 118 7.22 13.44 -6.96
N GLU A 119 6.15 13.17 -7.72
CA GLU A 119 5.08 14.13 -7.99
C GLU A 119 4.07 14.18 -6.83
N LYS A 120 4.16 13.23 -5.88
CA LYS A 120 3.28 13.22 -4.71
C LYS A 120 3.53 14.44 -3.84
N SER A 121 2.43 15.03 -3.35
CA SER A 121 2.48 16.10 -2.36
C SER A 121 3.04 15.60 -1.03
N SER A 122 3.52 16.51 -0.20
CA SER A 122 4.02 16.17 1.15
C SER A 122 2.97 15.46 2.00
N SER A 123 1.69 15.82 1.86
CA SER A 123 0.59 15.12 2.55
C SER A 123 0.42 13.68 2.10
N ALA A 124 0.55 13.38 0.80
CA ALA A 124 0.51 12.02 0.29
C ALA A 124 1.71 11.19 0.73
N VAL A 125 2.90 11.80 0.80
CA VAL A 125 4.10 11.14 1.32
C VAL A 125 3.92 10.79 2.81
N ARG A 126 3.42 11.74 3.61
CA ARG A 126 3.10 11.50 5.04
C ARG A 126 2.11 10.37 5.24
N GLU A 127 1.06 10.29 4.43
CA GLU A 127 0.08 9.20 4.51
C GLU A 127 0.71 7.83 4.27
N VAL A 128 1.61 7.70 3.28
CA VAL A 128 2.32 6.43 3.03
C VAL A 128 3.22 6.06 4.21
N ILE A 129 3.89 7.04 4.84
CA ILE A 129 4.68 6.82 6.05
C ILE A 129 3.79 6.30 7.19
N VAL A 130 2.66 6.93 7.43
CA VAL A 130 1.72 6.53 8.50
C VAL A 130 1.16 5.11 8.27
N LYS A 131 0.82 4.77 7.04
CA LYS A 131 0.42 3.40 6.69
C LYS A 131 1.54 2.39 6.96
N SER A 132 2.79 2.78 6.75
CA SER A 132 3.93 1.89 7.02
C SER A 132 4.14 1.63 8.52
N PHE A 133 3.69 2.52 9.41
CA PHE A 133 3.71 2.29 10.85
C PHE A 133 2.82 1.09 11.25
N LEU A 134 1.66 0.94 10.58
CA LEU A 134 0.82 -0.24 10.78
C LEU A 134 1.52 -1.53 10.34
N ILE A 135 2.24 -1.47 9.21
CA ILE A 135 3.03 -2.61 8.71
C ILE A 135 4.08 -3.03 9.73
N ILE A 136 4.81 -2.08 10.32
CA ILE A 136 5.85 -2.34 11.33
C ILE A 136 5.24 -3.00 12.55
N GLN A 137 4.17 -2.41 13.11
CA GLN A 137 3.45 -2.94 14.27
C GLN A 137 3.00 -4.37 14.04
N ASP A 138 2.25 -4.60 12.96
CA ASP A 138 1.67 -5.92 12.66
C ASP A 138 2.77 -6.95 12.38
N PHE A 139 3.85 -6.57 11.69
CA PHE A 139 4.92 -7.49 11.37
C PHE A 139 5.72 -7.92 12.60
N ILE A 140 6.08 -6.99 13.47
CA ILE A 140 6.80 -7.31 14.72
C ILE A 140 5.95 -8.23 15.58
N SER A 141 4.67 -7.89 15.83
CA SER A 141 3.81 -8.66 16.71
C SER A 141 3.41 -10.03 16.16
N GLN A 142 3.00 -10.09 14.87
CA GLN A 142 2.42 -11.32 14.31
C GLN A 142 3.45 -12.26 13.69
N TYR A 143 4.53 -11.73 13.11
CA TYR A 143 5.50 -12.53 12.36
C TYR A 143 6.82 -12.72 13.09
N LEU A 144 7.29 -11.75 13.84
CA LEU A 144 8.47 -11.92 14.69
C LEU A 144 8.11 -12.44 16.09
N GLU A 145 6.83 -12.32 16.47
CA GLU A 145 6.31 -12.74 17.79
C GLU A 145 7.01 -12.00 18.94
N GLU A 146 7.31 -10.71 18.71
CA GLU A 146 7.98 -9.82 19.64
C GLU A 146 7.05 -8.66 20.04
N GLU A 147 7.35 -8.02 21.17
CA GLU A 147 6.63 -6.81 21.59
C GLU A 147 7.25 -5.57 20.92
N PRO A 148 6.47 -4.80 20.11
CA PRO A 148 7.00 -3.64 19.41
C PRO A 148 7.63 -2.59 20.32
N CYS A 149 7.08 -2.38 21.53
CA CYS A 149 7.62 -1.44 22.51
C CYS A 149 9.02 -1.83 22.98
N ASP A 150 9.25 -3.12 23.23
CA ASP A 150 10.53 -3.63 23.69
C ASP A 150 11.63 -3.50 22.64
N LEU A 151 11.26 -3.68 21.35
CA LEU A 151 12.20 -3.56 20.24
C LEU A 151 12.47 -2.11 19.83
N LEU A 152 11.42 -1.30 19.66
CA LEU A 152 11.49 0.05 19.11
C LEU A 152 11.83 1.11 20.18
N GLY A 153 11.67 0.77 21.45
CA GLY A 153 11.73 1.72 22.57
C GLY A 153 10.43 2.51 22.72
N GLU A 154 10.18 2.99 23.94
CA GLU A 154 8.91 3.60 24.33
C GLU A 154 8.54 4.83 23.48
N GLU A 155 9.48 5.74 23.26
CA GLU A 155 9.25 6.99 22.52
C GLU A 155 8.87 6.74 21.05
N CYS A 156 9.65 5.89 20.36
CA CYS A 156 9.36 5.52 18.97
C CYS A 156 8.03 4.78 18.87
N TRP A 157 7.78 3.80 19.75
CA TRP A 157 6.54 3.03 19.77
C TRP A 157 5.31 3.89 20.00
N GLN A 158 5.36 4.81 20.97
CA GLN A 158 4.26 5.72 21.25
C GLN A 158 3.92 6.59 20.04
N THR A 159 4.92 7.12 19.34
CA THR A 159 4.74 7.90 18.11
C THR A 159 4.05 7.08 17.02
N LEU A 160 4.48 5.83 16.81
CA LEU A 160 3.85 4.94 15.82
C LEU A 160 2.39 4.67 16.16
N LEU A 161 2.13 4.36 17.43
CA LEU A 161 0.80 3.99 17.92
C LEU A 161 -0.19 5.14 17.78
N GLU A 162 0.15 6.32 18.28
CA GLU A 162 -0.72 7.52 18.20
C GLU A 162 -1.01 7.91 16.74
N THR A 163 0.02 7.93 15.90
CA THR A 163 -0.13 8.27 14.49
C THR A 163 -0.99 7.25 13.74
N ALA A 164 -0.80 5.96 14.03
CA ALA A 164 -1.58 4.88 13.43
C ALA A 164 -3.05 4.91 13.89
N GLU A 165 -3.31 5.23 15.15
CA GLU A 165 -4.68 5.35 15.68
C GLU A 165 -5.44 6.51 15.04
N VAL A 166 -4.80 7.68 14.90
CA VAL A 166 -5.39 8.84 14.21
C VAL A 166 -5.73 8.49 12.76
N TYR A 167 -4.81 7.84 12.05
CA TYR A 167 -5.07 7.40 10.68
C TYR A 167 -6.24 6.39 10.60
N LYS A 168 -6.24 5.36 11.45
CA LYS A 168 -7.33 4.35 11.49
C LYS A 168 -8.67 5.00 11.78
N ALA A 169 -8.72 5.96 12.71
CA ALA A 169 -9.95 6.67 13.04
C ALA A 169 -10.46 7.47 11.85
N GLU A 170 -9.57 8.16 11.13
CA GLU A 170 -9.95 8.96 9.97
C GLU A 170 -10.35 8.08 8.76
N ASP A 171 -9.63 6.98 8.49
CA ASP A 171 -10.01 5.99 7.47
C ASP A 171 -11.42 5.42 7.76
N LYS A 172 -11.67 5.08 9.02
CA LYS A 172 -13.01 4.62 9.44
C LYS A 172 -14.09 5.68 9.19
N ASN A 173 -13.82 6.94 9.51
CA ASN A 173 -14.76 8.03 9.25
C ASN A 173 -15.02 8.21 7.74
N CYS A 174 -13.98 8.11 6.92
CA CYS A 174 -14.11 8.13 5.47
C CYS A 174 -14.99 6.96 4.98
N ARG A 175 -14.72 5.73 5.40
CA ARG A 175 -15.52 4.54 5.05
C ARG A 175 -16.98 4.68 5.45
N GLN A 176 -17.26 5.12 6.68
CA GLN A 176 -18.64 5.35 7.14
C GLN A 176 -19.39 6.36 6.28
N SER A 177 -18.71 7.39 5.78
CA SER A 177 -19.34 8.36 4.88
C SER A 177 -19.84 7.73 3.58
N TRP A 178 -19.11 6.73 3.03
CA TRP A 178 -19.51 5.98 1.86
C TRP A 178 -20.61 4.96 2.17
N GLU A 179 -20.54 4.26 3.32
CA GLU A 179 -21.58 3.33 3.77
C GLU A 179 -22.95 4.02 3.89
N ASN A 180 -22.96 5.26 4.36
CA ASN A 180 -24.18 6.08 4.48
C ASN A 180 -24.85 6.37 3.11
N LEU A 181 -24.15 6.16 2.00
CA LEU A 181 -24.71 6.23 0.65
C LEU A 181 -25.41 4.94 0.21
N GLY A 182 -25.38 3.89 1.04
CA GLY A 182 -26.08 2.63 0.81
C GLY A 182 -25.35 1.66 -0.14
N PHE A 183 -24.08 1.84 -0.40
CA PHE A 183 -23.29 0.91 -1.22
C PHE A 183 -23.18 -0.47 -0.57
N LYS A 184 -23.17 -1.53 -1.38
CA LYS A 184 -22.84 -2.88 -0.91
C LYS A 184 -21.36 -2.95 -0.53
N SER A 185 -21.01 -3.81 0.42
CA SER A 185 -19.65 -3.94 0.96
C SER A 185 -18.57 -4.12 -0.12
N SER A 186 -18.82 -5.00 -1.11
CA SER A 186 -17.87 -5.23 -2.22
C SER A 186 -17.67 -4.01 -3.12
N VAL A 187 -18.71 -3.21 -3.32
CA VAL A 187 -18.64 -1.96 -4.09
C VAL A 187 -17.87 -0.92 -3.30
N LEU A 188 -18.17 -0.79 -2.00
CA LEU A 188 -17.47 0.13 -1.11
C LEU A 188 -15.97 -0.16 -1.04
N GLU A 189 -15.58 -1.41 -0.85
CA GLU A 189 -14.18 -1.82 -0.83
C GLU A 189 -13.46 -1.46 -2.14
N HIS A 190 -14.12 -1.64 -3.27
CA HIS A 190 -13.56 -1.31 -4.57
C HIS A 190 -13.37 0.21 -4.73
N ILE A 191 -14.38 1.01 -4.38
CA ILE A 191 -14.33 2.48 -4.41
C ILE A 191 -13.17 2.99 -3.54
N VAL A 192 -13.13 2.60 -2.27
CA VAL A 192 -12.10 3.06 -1.31
C VAL A 192 -10.69 2.69 -1.77
N LYS A 193 -10.53 1.54 -2.42
CA LYS A 193 -9.22 1.10 -2.94
C LYS A 193 -8.72 1.96 -4.11
N ASN A 194 -9.62 2.43 -4.98
CA ASN A 194 -9.25 3.03 -6.26
C ASN A 194 -9.39 4.56 -6.29
N ILE A 195 -10.29 5.15 -5.49
CA ILE A 195 -10.44 6.60 -5.43
C ILE A 195 -9.24 7.25 -4.72
N ARG A 196 -8.70 8.31 -5.33
CA ARG A 196 -7.63 9.16 -4.79
C ARG A 196 -7.99 10.63 -4.96
N CYS A 197 -7.49 11.45 -4.06
CA CYS A 197 -7.59 12.90 -4.19
C CYS A 197 -6.78 13.39 -5.41
N PRO A 198 -7.34 14.18 -6.32
CA PRO A 198 -6.62 14.67 -7.50
C PRO A 198 -5.47 15.62 -7.14
N VAL A 199 -5.51 16.25 -5.94
CA VAL A 199 -4.48 17.21 -5.52
C VAL A 199 -3.34 16.54 -4.75
N CYS A 200 -3.66 15.66 -3.78
CA CYS A 200 -2.65 15.09 -2.89
C CYS A 200 -2.53 13.56 -2.99
N HIS A 201 -3.36 12.91 -3.80
CA HIS A 201 -3.40 11.46 -4.03
C HIS A 201 -3.69 10.62 -2.78
N SER A 202 -4.16 11.23 -1.69
CA SER A 202 -4.64 10.53 -0.49
C SER A 202 -5.87 9.69 -0.80
N ASN A 203 -6.02 8.55 -0.10
CA ASN A 203 -7.23 7.74 -0.15
C ASN A 203 -8.23 8.06 1.00
N LEU A 204 -7.91 9.02 1.86
CA LEU A 204 -8.81 9.47 2.91
C LEU A 204 -9.90 10.41 2.35
N ILE A 205 -10.82 9.83 1.59
CA ILE A 205 -11.87 10.58 0.89
C ILE A 205 -13.20 10.37 1.57
N LYS A 206 -13.80 11.47 2.03
CA LYS A 206 -15.18 11.52 2.54
C LYS A 206 -16.15 11.78 1.42
N ALA A 207 -17.22 10.99 1.37
CA ALA A 207 -18.33 11.19 0.46
C ALA A 207 -19.50 11.88 1.17
N GLN A 208 -20.09 12.87 0.50
CA GLN A 208 -21.28 13.56 0.98
C GLN A 208 -22.43 13.36 0.00
N ASN A 209 -23.59 12.97 0.51
CA ASN A 209 -24.78 12.87 -0.31
C ASN A 209 -25.29 14.27 -0.63
N LYS A 210 -25.15 14.68 -1.89
CA LYS A 210 -25.90 15.79 -2.45
C LYS A 210 -26.92 15.20 -3.41
N SER A 211 -28.02 15.84 -3.61
CA SER A 211 -29.19 15.43 -4.41
C SER A 211 -28.91 14.99 -5.86
N ASN A 212 -27.65 14.77 -6.23
CA ASN A 212 -27.17 14.34 -7.53
C ASN A 212 -26.84 12.84 -7.51
N ILE A 213 -26.77 12.22 -8.68
CA ILE A 213 -26.42 10.80 -8.87
C ILE A 213 -25.05 10.48 -8.25
N PHE A 214 -24.12 11.42 -8.31
CA PHE A 214 -22.77 11.27 -7.76
C PHE A 214 -22.60 12.03 -6.44
N PRO A 215 -21.89 11.45 -5.47
CA PRO A 215 -21.54 12.16 -4.24
C PRO A 215 -20.53 13.26 -4.50
N SER A 216 -20.58 14.36 -3.75
CA SER A 216 -19.45 15.28 -3.66
C SER A 216 -18.40 14.70 -2.72
N LEU A 217 -17.14 14.89 -3.05
CA LEU A 217 -15.98 14.28 -2.38
C LEU A 217 -15.16 15.35 -1.69
N THR A 218 -14.65 15.04 -0.50
CA THR A 218 -13.75 15.89 0.24
C THR A 218 -12.58 15.08 0.78
N CYS A 219 -11.36 15.52 0.50
CA CYS A 219 -10.15 14.89 1.01
C CYS A 219 -9.89 15.31 2.45
N SER A 220 -9.77 14.35 3.37
CA SER A 220 -9.43 14.63 4.78
C SER A 220 -7.96 15.04 4.96
N SER A 221 -7.06 14.67 4.06
CA SER A 221 -5.64 15.02 4.18
C SER A 221 -5.31 16.45 3.78
N CYS A 222 -5.95 17.01 2.73
CA CYS A 222 -5.66 18.34 2.22
C CYS A 222 -6.88 19.27 2.18
N SER A 223 -8.02 18.81 2.67
CA SER A 223 -9.30 19.56 2.72
C SER A 223 -9.84 20.00 1.35
N ASN A 224 -9.27 19.51 0.25
CA ASN A 224 -9.77 19.82 -1.09
C ASN A 224 -11.09 19.10 -1.35
N SER A 225 -12.05 19.82 -1.95
CA SER A 225 -13.33 19.26 -2.39
C SER A 225 -13.33 19.17 -3.91
N PHE A 226 -13.86 18.07 -4.45
CA PHE A 226 -13.86 17.75 -5.86
C PHE A 226 -15.07 16.88 -6.21
N GLU A 227 -15.37 16.82 -7.49
CA GLU A 227 -16.42 15.95 -8.01
C GLU A 227 -15.81 14.63 -8.49
N LEU A 228 -16.64 13.61 -8.63
CA LEU A 228 -16.16 12.29 -9.09
C LEU A 228 -15.51 12.34 -10.47
N ASN A 229 -15.98 13.24 -11.34
CA ASN A 229 -15.44 13.45 -12.69
C ASN A 229 -13.95 13.80 -12.66
N ASP A 230 -13.53 14.65 -11.70
CA ASP A 230 -12.14 15.08 -11.58
C ASP A 230 -11.19 13.91 -11.30
N VAL A 231 -11.71 12.86 -10.67
CA VAL A 231 -10.94 11.64 -10.34
C VAL A 231 -10.91 10.66 -11.51
N VAL A 232 -11.96 10.63 -12.30
CA VAL A 232 -12.08 9.71 -13.45
C VAL A 232 -11.16 10.14 -14.56
N GLU A 233 -11.06 11.44 -14.85
CA GLU A 233 -10.18 11.97 -15.88
C GLU A 233 -8.70 11.67 -15.58
N ASP A 234 -8.26 11.82 -14.33
CA ASP A 234 -6.89 11.50 -13.92
C ASP A 234 -6.54 10.00 -14.01
N ASN A 235 -7.52 9.12 -13.84
CA ASN A 235 -7.30 7.67 -13.94
C ASN A 235 -7.39 7.14 -15.39
N CYS A 236 -8.01 7.89 -16.31
CA CYS A 236 -8.09 7.53 -17.73
C CYS A 236 -6.85 7.98 -18.54
N SER A 237 -6.08 8.95 -18.05
CA SER A 237 -4.89 9.49 -18.75
C SER A 237 -3.71 8.52 -18.86
N SER A 238 -3.78 7.33 -18.30
CA SER A 238 -2.74 6.29 -18.43
C SER A 238 -2.87 5.38 -19.67
N TYR A 239 -3.82 5.64 -20.56
CA TYR A 239 -3.92 4.98 -21.87
C TYR A 239 -3.54 5.94 -22.99
N ASP A 240 -2.30 5.89 -23.36
CA ASP A 240 -1.64 6.77 -24.35
C ASP A 240 -2.11 6.59 -25.81
N ASP A 241 -3.27 6.05 -26.12
CA ASP A 241 -3.71 5.88 -27.52
C ASP A 241 -5.24 5.89 -27.75
N ALA A 242 -6.06 6.52 -26.92
CA ALA A 242 -7.49 6.61 -27.21
C ALA A 242 -7.98 8.07 -27.18
N GLU A 243 -8.09 8.65 -28.35
CA GLU A 243 -8.95 9.80 -28.57
C GLU A 243 -10.38 9.42 -28.15
N ASP A 244 -11.01 10.21 -27.26
CA ASP A 244 -12.41 10.13 -26.84
C ASP A 244 -12.87 8.80 -26.17
N VAL A 245 -12.32 8.45 -25.01
CA VAL A 245 -12.99 7.48 -24.14
C VAL A 245 -13.91 8.23 -23.19
N ASP A 246 -15.23 8.13 -23.40
CA ASP A 246 -16.22 8.57 -22.45
C ASP A 246 -15.95 7.88 -21.10
N SER A 247 -15.54 8.64 -20.10
CA SER A 247 -15.25 8.17 -18.75
C SER A 247 -16.48 7.63 -18.01
N PHE A 248 -17.65 7.78 -18.63
CA PHE A 248 -18.94 7.38 -18.12
C PHE A 248 -19.70 6.56 -19.16
N ALA A 249 -20.35 5.50 -18.68
CA ALA A 249 -21.20 4.63 -19.52
C ALA A 249 -22.60 4.50 -18.94
N ASP A 250 -23.53 4.06 -19.78
CA ASP A 250 -24.88 3.73 -19.36
C ASP A 250 -24.93 2.37 -18.68
N CYS A 251 -25.74 2.25 -17.64
CA CYS A 251 -25.89 1.00 -16.92
C CYS A 251 -26.84 0.04 -17.65
N SER A 252 -26.34 -1.13 -18.03
CA SER A 252 -27.13 -2.19 -18.65
C SER A 252 -28.19 -2.80 -17.72
N ASP A 253 -28.01 -2.71 -16.41
CA ASP A 253 -28.91 -3.32 -15.42
C ASP A 253 -30.05 -2.41 -14.98
N CYS A 254 -29.79 -1.13 -14.76
CA CYS A 254 -30.81 -0.19 -14.31
C CYS A 254 -31.21 0.87 -15.35
N SER A 255 -30.55 0.84 -16.51
CA SER A 255 -30.81 1.78 -17.63
C SER A 255 -30.56 3.25 -17.27
N SER A 256 -29.84 3.53 -16.20
CA SER A 256 -29.45 4.90 -15.86
C SER A 256 -28.33 5.37 -16.79
N LEU A 257 -28.55 6.53 -17.43
CA LEU A 257 -27.60 7.14 -18.36
C LEU A 257 -26.40 7.70 -17.61
N SER A 258 -25.21 7.57 -18.18
CA SER A 258 -23.94 8.12 -17.66
C SER A 258 -23.72 7.85 -16.17
N SER A 259 -24.15 6.69 -15.68
CA SER A 259 -24.10 6.35 -14.25
C SER A 259 -23.04 5.34 -13.88
N VAL A 260 -22.33 4.81 -14.87
CA VAL A 260 -21.27 3.79 -14.68
C VAL A 260 -19.90 4.43 -14.89
N VAL A 261 -19.04 4.25 -13.91
CA VAL A 261 -17.70 4.86 -13.88
C VAL A 261 -16.64 3.76 -13.75
N LYS A 262 -15.54 3.88 -14.48
CA LYS A 262 -14.38 2.98 -14.36
C LYS A 262 -13.52 3.37 -13.17
N LEU A 263 -13.32 2.44 -12.24
CA LEU A 263 -12.45 2.61 -11.08
C LEU A 263 -11.47 1.42 -11.03
N GLY A 264 -10.23 1.63 -11.46
CA GLY A 264 -9.27 0.55 -11.66
C GLY A 264 -9.73 -0.41 -12.76
N GLU A 265 -9.80 -1.70 -12.47
CA GLU A 265 -10.18 -2.75 -13.43
C GLU A 265 -11.71 -3.02 -13.50
N LYS A 266 -12.53 -2.25 -12.78
CA LYS A 266 -13.97 -2.49 -12.68
C LYS A 266 -14.78 -1.24 -12.98
N TRP A 267 -15.98 -1.47 -13.49
CA TRP A 267 -16.98 -0.44 -13.69
C TRP A 267 -18.03 -0.50 -12.60
N ILE A 268 -18.39 0.65 -12.03
CA ILE A 268 -19.37 0.73 -10.93
C ILE A 268 -20.50 1.65 -11.33
N CYS A 269 -21.74 1.15 -11.23
CA CYS A 269 -22.92 1.97 -11.38
C CYS A 269 -23.25 2.67 -10.06
N PHE A 270 -23.26 3.99 -10.06
CA PHE A 270 -23.61 4.78 -8.88
C PHE A 270 -25.14 4.86 -8.61
N SER A 271 -25.96 4.48 -9.59
CA SER A 271 -27.42 4.44 -9.42
C SER A 271 -27.92 3.13 -8.79
N CYS A 272 -27.45 1.98 -9.26
CA CYS A 272 -27.91 0.68 -8.75
C CYS A 272 -26.87 -0.08 -7.93
N HIS A 273 -25.67 0.49 -7.75
CA HIS A 273 -24.57 -0.06 -6.98
C HIS A 273 -24.11 -1.44 -7.45
N LYS A 274 -24.15 -1.69 -8.77
CA LYS A 274 -23.61 -2.92 -9.37
C LYS A 274 -22.21 -2.70 -9.89
N ILE A 275 -21.40 -3.76 -9.82
CA ILE A 275 -20.08 -3.82 -10.43
C ILE A 275 -20.20 -4.58 -11.74
N HIS A 276 -19.61 -4.03 -12.80
CA HIS A 276 -19.55 -4.60 -14.13
C HIS A 276 -18.09 -4.86 -14.54
N ASN A 277 -17.90 -5.79 -15.48
CA ASN A 277 -16.63 -5.99 -16.15
C ASN A 277 -16.59 -5.20 -17.47
N ASP A 278 -15.44 -5.05 -18.09
CA ASP A 278 -15.28 -4.34 -19.37
C ASP A 278 -16.23 -4.89 -20.47
N ASN A 279 -16.54 -6.18 -20.45
CA ASN A 279 -17.44 -6.82 -21.42
C ASN A 279 -18.92 -6.54 -21.16
N ASP A 280 -19.30 -6.10 -19.97
CA ASP A 280 -20.68 -5.88 -19.54
C ASP A 280 -21.11 -4.42 -19.74
N VAL A 281 -20.16 -3.53 -19.97
CA VAL A 281 -20.39 -2.11 -20.21
C VAL A 281 -20.45 -1.92 -21.73
N GLY A 282 -21.64 -1.59 -22.22
CA GLY A 282 -21.86 -1.43 -23.65
C GLY A 282 -21.12 -0.22 -24.22
N TYR A 283 -20.00 -0.47 -24.88
CA TYR A 283 -19.49 0.50 -25.83
C TYR A 283 -20.42 0.54 -27.04
N CYS A 284 -20.82 1.73 -27.44
CA CYS A 284 -21.45 1.91 -28.73
C CYS A 284 -20.49 1.38 -29.82
N LYS A 285 -20.89 0.29 -30.53
CA LYS A 285 -20.08 -0.28 -31.61
C LYS A 285 -20.02 0.62 -32.86
N TYR A 286 -20.65 1.79 -32.83
CA TYR A 286 -20.82 2.68 -33.98
C TYR A 286 -20.42 4.14 -33.74
N CYS A 287 -19.82 4.46 -32.55
CA CYS A 287 -19.25 5.78 -32.28
C CYS A 287 -17.74 5.70 -32.22
#